data_25bccedf2861b4f28e3749a93a67e720
#
_entry.id   25bccedf2861b4f28e3749a93a67e720
#
_cell.length_a   1.000
_cell.length_b   1.000
_cell.length_c   1.000
_cell.angle_alpha   90.00
_cell.angle_beta   90.00
_cell.angle_gamma   90.00
#
_symmetry.space_group_name_H-M   'P 1'
#
loop_
_entity.id
_entity.type
_entity.pdbx_description
1 polymer ?
#
loop_
_entity_poly.entity_id
_entity_poly.type
_entity_poly.pdbx_seq_one_letter_code
_entity_poly.pdbx_strand_id
1 'polypeptide(L)'
;MGHSAPLITHPDGIAEEIAALLGSMLVETVAHADELSFTVVREELANAMVALRDRAGYQQLMEIAGVDYPDRAERFEICYHLLSVTRNHRVRVKVSTDEDGPVPSVTHIWPVAGWLEREVFDMYGVVFDGNTDLRRILTDYGFKGHPQRKDFPLTGYVELRYSEEDKRVVYEPVKLAQDFRSFDFMSPWEGAEYILPGDEKAPQAPGAPSPAPAASPPPAAPKGEEKAPTPKTTEKPGVSGAGEPADSEATKRSEDKKA
;
A
#
# COMPACT_ATOMS: atom_id res chain seq x y z
N MET A 1 30.57 27.29 13.31
CA MET A 1 29.22 27.78 13.18
C MET A 1 28.31 26.57 13.06
N GLY A 2 27.57 26.29 14.14
CA GLY A 2 26.62 25.15 14.13
C GLY A 2 25.48 25.46 13.19
N HIS A 3 25.20 24.58 12.23
CA HIS A 3 23.95 24.58 11.52
C HIS A 3 22.83 24.30 12.53
N SER A 4 22.08 25.34 12.90
CA SER A 4 20.79 25.11 13.55
C SER A 4 19.84 24.56 12.47
N ALA A 5 19.32 23.36 12.68
CA ALA A 5 18.23 22.85 11.85
C ALA A 5 17.10 23.90 11.87
N PRO A 6 16.45 24.18 10.73
CA PRO A 6 15.31 25.09 10.75
C PRO A 6 14.26 24.53 11.70
N LEU A 7 13.88 25.35 12.69
CA LEU A 7 12.75 25.02 13.55
C LEU A 7 11.49 25.09 12.70
N ILE A 8 10.84 23.97 12.55
CA ILE A 8 9.50 23.92 11.96
C ILE A 8 8.56 24.40 13.05
N THR A 9 8.22 25.68 13.01
CA THR A 9 7.17 26.22 13.87
C THR A 9 5.86 26.04 13.12
N HIS A 10 4.94 25.27 13.70
CA HIS A 10 3.55 25.31 13.24
C HIS A 10 2.99 26.67 13.65
N PRO A 11 2.61 27.56 12.73
CA PRO A 11 1.96 28.80 13.09
C PRO A 11 0.64 28.46 13.79
N ASP A 12 0.42 29.07 14.96
CA ASP A 12 -0.82 28.94 15.70
C ASP A 12 -2.01 29.33 14.80
N GLY A 13 -3.10 28.55 14.85
CA GLY A 13 -4.34 28.87 14.13
C GLY A 13 -4.44 28.35 12.69
N ILE A 14 -3.42 27.69 12.13
CA ILE A 14 -3.49 27.13 10.77
C ILE A 14 -4.58 26.04 10.66
N ALA A 15 -4.75 25.22 11.68
CA ALA A 15 -5.75 24.17 11.66
C ALA A 15 -7.16 24.75 11.53
N GLU A 16 -7.44 25.80 12.29
CA GLU A 16 -8.71 26.51 12.27
C GLU A 16 -8.91 27.30 10.96
N GLU A 17 -7.85 27.92 10.44
CA GLU A 17 -7.89 28.60 9.14
C GLU A 17 -8.28 27.64 8.02
N ILE A 18 -7.63 26.48 7.96
CA ILE A 18 -7.91 25.46 6.93
C ILE A 18 -9.28 24.84 7.14
N ALA A 19 -9.65 24.53 8.38
CA ALA A 19 -10.97 23.98 8.68
C ALA A 19 -12.09 24.95 8.27
N ALA A 20 -11.94 26.24 8.53
CA ALA A 20 -12.88 27.26 8.10
C ALA A 20 -12.94 27.39 6.57
N LEU A 21 -11.78 27.24 5.89
CA LEU A 21 -11.69 27.28 4.43
C LEU A 21 -12.40 26.11 3.77
N LEU A 22 -12.22 24.90 4.31
CA LEU A 22 -12.82 23.67 3.78
C LEU A 22 -14.32 23.57 4.12
N GLY A 23 -14.74 24.08 5.27
CA GLY A 23 -16.17 24.15 5.66
C GLY A 23 -16.85 22.77 5.57
N SER A 24 -17.90 22.67 4.73
CA SER A 24 -18.69 21.44 4.57
C SER A 24 -17.94 20.30 3.86
N MET A 25 -16.82 20.58 3.20
CA MET A 25 -15.97 19.56 2.56
C MET A 25 -15.15 18.77 3.60
N LEU A 26 -14.98 19.31 4.81
CA LEU A 26 -14.19 18.74 5.89
C LEU A 26 -15.04 17.76 6.70
N VAL A 27 -14.51 16.56 6.92
CA VAL A 27 -15.08 15.54 7.79
C VAL A 27 -14.43 15.59 9.18
N GLU A 28 -13.09 15.60 9.22
CA GLU A 28 -12.33 15.54 10.46
C GLU A 28 -11.01 16.27 10.34
N THR A 29 -10.55 16.83 11.45
CA THR A 29 -9.21 17.42 11.59
C THR A 29 -8.47 16.70 12.71
N VAL A 30 -7.28 16.21 12.42
CA VAL A 30 -6.41 15.53 13.39
C VAL A 30 -5.05 16.21 13.41
N ALA A 31 -4.62 16.63 14.61
CA ALA A 31 -3.27 17.09 14.85
C ALA A 31 -2.54 16.04 15.70
N HIS A 32 -1.49 15.46 15.15
CA HIS A 32 -0.71 14.42 15.83
C HIS A 32 0.77 14.51 15.42
N ALA A 33 1.67 14.45 16.39
CA ALA A 33 3.13 14.46 16.16
C ALA A 33 3.58 15.58 15.22
N ASP A 34 3.09 16.81 15.46
CA ASP A 34 3.37 18.00 14.66
C ASP A 34 2.90 17.95 13.20
N GLU A 35 2.03 16.99 12.85
CA GLU A 35 1.39 16.93 11.55
C GLU A 35 -0.10 17.28 11.63
N LEU A 36 -0.56 18.09 10.68
CA LEU A 36 -1.98 18.40 10.50
C LEU A 36 -2.54 17.51 9.39
N SER A 37 -3.60 16.78 9.72
CA SER A 37 -4.33 15.93 8.79
C SER A 37 -5.79 16.36 8.71
N PHE A 38 -6.31 16.46 7.49
CA PHE A 38 -7.68 16.85 7.18
C PHE A 38 -8.35 15.73 6.38
N THR A 39 -9.37 15.10 6.93
CA THR A 39 -10.18 14.13 6.18
C THR A 39 -11.27 14.89 5.46
N VAL A 40 -11.36 14.71 4.15
CA VAL A 40 -12.35 15.41 3.30
C VAL A 40 -13.32 14.44 2.65
N VAL A 41 -14.50 14.94 2.30
CA VAL A 41 -15.50 14.19 1.55
C VAL A 41 -14.95 13.85 0.16
N ARG A 42 -15.05 12.59 -0.25
CA ARG A 42 -14.46 12.06 -1.47
C ARG A 42 -14.87 12.84 -2.73
N GLU A 43 -16.15 13.12 -2.87
CA GLU A 43 -16.72 13.81 -4.01
C GLU A 43 -16.24 15.26 -4.12
N GLU A 44 -15.89 15.88 -2.98
CA GLU A 44 -15.43 17.27 -2.89
C GLU A 44 -13.90 17.40 -2.89
N LEU A 45 -13.17 16.31 -3.06
CA LEU A 45 -11.70 16.32 -3.02
C LEU A 45 -11.09 17.36 -3.96
N ALA A 46 -11.54 17.40 -5.22
CA ALA A 46 -11.00 18.33 -6.21
C ALA A 46 -11.21 19.79 -5.80
N ASN A 47 -12.40 20.13 -5.27
CA ASN A 47 -12.72 21.45 -4.79
C ASN A 47 -11.89 21.83 -3.56
N ALA A 48 -11.70 20.89 -2.63
CA ALA A 48 -10.86 21.08 -1.45
C ALA A 48 -9.40 21.33 -1.85
N MET A 49 -8.87 20.58 -2.81
CA MET A 49 -7.49 20.74 -3.30
C MET A 49 -7.27 22.07 -4.00
N VAL A 50 -8.21 22.52 -4.81
CA VAL A 50 -8.17 23.87 -5.41
C VAL A 50 -8.19 24.96 -4.34
N ALA A 51 -9.05 24.84 -3.33
CA ALA A 51 -9.12 25.80 -2.24
C ALA A 51 -7.80 25.87 -1.44
N LEU A 52 -7.21 24.72 -1.16
CA LEU A 52 -5.92 24.62 -0.45
C LEU A 52 -4.77 25.22 -1.28
N ARG A 53 -4.73 24.97 -2.59
CA ARG A 53 -3.72 25.54 -3.47
C ARG A 53 -3.85 27.07 -3.59
N ASP A 54 -5.05 27.54 -3.92
CA ASP A 54 -5.26 28.93 -4.36
C ASP A 54 -5.48 29.89 -3.20
N ARG A 55 -6.13 29.45 -2.11
CA ARG A 55 -6.48 30.31 -0.97
C ARG A 55 -5.54 30.11 0.22
N ALA A 56 -5.23 28.85 0.56
CA ALA A 56 -4.34 28.58 1.69
C ALA A 56 -2.85 28.55 1.29
N GLY A 57 -2.54 28.59 -0.01
CA GLY A 57 -1.17 28.71 -0.51
C GLY A 57 -0.35 27.44 -0.42
N TYR A 58 -0.98 26.26 -0.53
CA TYR A 58 -0.29 24.97 -0.67
C TYR A 58 -0.01 24.67 -2.15
N GLN A 59 1.07 25.24 -2.66
CA GLN A 59 1.35 25.25 -4.09
C GLN A 59 1.80 23.90 -4.62
N GLN A 60 2.41 23.08 -3.78
CA GLN A 60 3.08 21.86 -4.22
C GLN A 60 2.40 20.61 -3.66
N LEU A 61 2.03 19.70 -4.56
CA LEU A 61 1.74 18.30 -4.23
C LEU A 61 3.05 17.55 -4.12
N MET A 62 3.34 17.02 -2.93
CA MET A 62 4.57 16.29 -2.65
C MET A 62 4.42 14.81 -2.99
N GLU A 63 3.31 14.22 -2.56
CA GLU A 63 3.08 12.78 -2.65
C GLU A 63 1.59 12.45 -2.58
N ILE A 64 1.21 11.33 -3.21
CA ILE A 64 -0.06 10.65 -3.02
C ILE A 64 0.26 9.22 -2.62
N ALA A 65 -0.15 8.81 -1.43
CA ALA A 65 0.08 7.46 -0.91
C ALA A 65 -1.24 6.76 -0.61
N GLY A 66 -1.34 5.47 -0.92
CA GLY A 66 -2.47 4.64 -0.53
C GLY A 66 -2.18 3.87 0.77
N VAL A 67 -3.21 3.61 1.55
CA VAL A 67 -3.17 2.75 2.74
C VAL A 67 -4.35 1.80 2.70
N ASP A 68 -4.10 0.54 3.05
CA ASP A 68 -5.13 -0.50 3.11
C ASP A 68 -5.50 -0.82 4.56
N TYR A 69 -6.78 -0.68 4.90
CA TYR A 69 -7.38 -1.02 6.19
C TYR A 69 -8.50 -2.06 6.00
N PRO A 70 -8.19 -3.36 5.94
CA PRO A 70 -9.15 -4.40 5.60
C PRO A 70 -10.39 -4.45 6.51
N ASP A 71 -10.26 -3.96 7.74
CA ASP A 71 -11.32 -4.00 8.74
C ASP A 71 -12.33 -2.83 8.62
N ARG A 72 -12.07 -1.86 7.73
CA ARG A 72 -12.95 -0.71 7.50
C ARG A 72 -13.91 -0.96 6.35
N ALA A 73 -15.10 -0.36 6.40
CA ALA A 73 -16.06 -0.38 5.30
C ALA A 73 -15.48 0.32 4.05
N GLU A 74 -14.91 1.51 4.24
CA GLU A 74 -14.08 2.17 3.24
C GLU A 74 -12.64 1.74 3.47
N ARG A 75 -12.25 0.67 2.77
CA ARG A 75 -11.02 -0.05 2.98
C ARG A 75 -9.76 0.77 2.70
N PHE A 76 -9.79 1.57 1.63
CA PHE A 76 -8.63 2.33 1.20
C PHE A 76 -8.67 3.77 1.68
N GLU A 77 -7.55 4.25 2.19
CA GLU A 77 -7.33 5.65 2.56
C GLU A 77 -6.23 6.21 1.64
N ILE A 78 -6.55 7.27 0.92
CA ILE A 78 -5.60 7.96 0.05
C ILE A 78 -5.14 9.24 0.77
N CYS A 79 -3.83 9.33 0.97
CA CYS A 79 -3.17 10.44 1.66
C CYS A 79 -2.47 11.34 0.65
N TYR A 80 -2.82 12.61 0.63
CA TYR A 80 -2.19 13.64 -0.19
C TYR A 80 -1.33 14.53 0.70
N HIS A 81 -0.05 14.62 0.40
CA HIS A 81 0.87 15.49 1.13
C HIS A 81 1.10 16.78 0.35
N LEU A 82 0.69 17.90 0.94
CA LEU A 82 0.81 19.22 0.34
C LEU A 82 1.86 20.05 1.08
N LEU A 83 2.63 20.84 0.33
CA LEU A 83 3.62 21.76 0.85
C LEU A 83 3.29 23.19 0.43
N SER A 84 3.29 24.09 1.41
CA SER A 84 3.36 25.51 1.17
C SER A 84 4.82 25.97 1.23
N VAL A 85 5.37 26.35 0.08
CA VAL A 85 6.74 26.86 0.00
C VAL A 85 6.87 28.22 0.68
N THR A 86 5.81 29.05 0.60
CA THR A 86 5.79 30.39 1.19
C THR A 86 5.67 30.39 2.70
N ARG A 87 4.89 29.44 3.25
CA ARG A 87 4.68 29.29 4.70
C ARG A 87 5.66 28.30 5.33
N ASN A 88 6.44 27.55 4.53
CA ASN A 88 7.28 26.43 4.98
C ASN A 88 6.51 25.45 5.87
N HIS A 89 5.31 25.09 5.46
CA HIS A 89 4.38 24.27 6.22
C HIS A 89 3.79 23.15 5.35
N ARG A 90 3.55 21.99 5.95
CA ARG A 90 2.97 20.81 5.30
C ARG A 90 1.64 20.44 5.92
N VAL A 91 0.75 19.95 5.08
CA VAL A 91 -0.52 19.36 5.52
C VAL A 91 -0.75 18.05 4.80
N ARG A 92 -1.48 17.17 5.46
CA ARG A 92 -1.95 15.92 4.89
C ARG A 92 -3.46 16.02 4.68
N VAL A 93 -3.91 15.68 3.48
CA VAL A 93 -5.34 15.54 3.18
C VAL A 93 -5.63 14.07 2.95
N LYS A 94 -6.69 13.56 3.55
CA LYS A 94 -7.07 12.16 3.51
C LYS A 94 -8.46 12.02 2.88
N VAL A 95 -8.60 10.96 2.09
CA VAL A 95 -9.88 10.53 1.51
C VAL A 95 -9.99 9.03 1.65
N SER A 96 -11.15 8.56 2.09
CA SER A 96 -11.44 7.13 2.15
C SER A 96 -12.27 6.69 0.95
N THR A 97 -12.06 5.46 0.52
CA THR A 97 -12.85 4.80 -0.53
C THR A 97 -12.92 3.30 -0.31
N ASP A 98 -13.91 2.68 -0.89
CA ASP A 98 -14.04 1.22 -1.00
C ASP A 98 -13.35 0.69 -2.27
N GLU A 99 -13.57 -0.59 -2.59
CA GLU A 99 -12.96 -1.23 -3.76
C GLU A 99 -13.56 -0.74 -5.10
N ASP A 100 -14.81 -0.29 -5.09
CA ASP A 100 -15.57 0.08 -6.28
C ASP A 100 -15.69 1.60 -6.46
N GLY A 101 -15.52 2.36 -5.38
CA GLY A 101 -15.69 3.81 -5.37
C GLY A 101 -14.53 4.55 -6.02
N PRO A 102 -14.73 5.26 -7.15
CA PRO A 102 -13.66 6.05 -7.75
C PRO A 102 -13.36 7.30 -6.90
N VAL A 103 -12.10 7.72 -6.92
CA VAL A 103 -11.63 8.96 -6.29
C VAL A 103 -11.42 10.01 -7.39
N PRO A 104 -11.88 11.26 -7.25
CA PRO A 104 -11.63 12.30 -8.24
C PRO A 104 -10.13 12.54 -8.44
N SER A 105 -9.67 12.55 -9.69
CA SER A 105 -8.30 12.84 -10.04
C SER A 105 -7.95 14.30 -9.80
N VAL A 106 -6.74 14.55 -9.32
CA VAL A 106 -6.19 15.90 -9.13
C VAL A 106 -5.13 16.27 -10.18
N THR A 107 -5.05 15.53 -11.28
CA THR A 107 -4.09 15.76 -12.38
C THR A 107 -4.25 17.13 -13.05
N HIS A 108 -5.48 17.65 -13.10
CA HIS A 108 -5.78 18.98 -13.62
C HIS A 108 -5.30 20.12 -12.71
N ILE A 109 -5.05 19.80 -11.42
CA ILE A 109 -4.53 20.76 -10.43
C ILE A 109 -3.01 20.71 -10.41
N TRP A 110 -2.45 19.47 -10.34
CA TRP A 110 -1.02 19.19 -10.37
C TRP A 110 -0.72 18.05 -11.34
N PRO A 111 -0.07 18.30 -12.47
CA PRO A 111 0.23 17.25 -13.45
C PRO A 111 1.06 16.08 -12.91
N VAL A 112 1.87 16.33 -11.86
CA VAL A 112 2.65 15.28 -11.18
C VAL A 112 1.75 14.19 -10.56
N ALA A 113 0.51 14.52 -10.22
CA ALA A 113 -0.45 13.57 -9.67
C ALA A 113 -0.69 12.38 -10.61
N GLY A 114 -0.55 12.58 -11.93
CA GLY A 114 -0.72 11.51 -12.90
C GLY A 114 0.18 10.30 -12.65
N TRP A 115 1.41 10.51 -12.18
CA TRP A 115 2.33 9.43 -11.82
C TRP A 115 1.98 8.78 -10.49
N LEU A 116 1.66 9.59 -9.49
CA LEU A 116 1.34 9.14 -8.14
C LEU A 116 0.00 8.38 -8.07
N GLU A 117 -1.00 8.86 -8.81
CA GLU A 117 -2.29 8.18 -8.94
C GLU A 117 -2.15 6.82 -9.64
N ARG A 118 -1.28 6.71 -10.65
CA ARG A 118 -0.96 5.43 -11.29
C ARG A 118 -0.29 4.46 -10.31
N GLU A 119 0.57 4.94 -9.43
CA GLU A 119 1.20 4.12 -8.40
C GLU A 119 0.14 3.57 -7.44
N VAL A 120 -0.74 4.42 -6.92
CA VAL A 120 -1.83 3.99 -6.03
C VAL A 120 -2.78 3.02 -6.73
N PHE A 121 -3.13 3.28 -8.00
CA PHE A 121 -3.90 2.35 -8.81
C PHE A 121 -3.20 1.00 -8.97
N ASP A 122 -1.91 0.99 -9.28
CA ASP A 122 -1.16 -0.24 -9.50
C ASP A 122 -1.04 -1.06 -8.20
N MET A 123 -0.76 -0.40 -7.08
CA MET A 123 -0.51 -1.06 -5.80
C MET A 123 -1.78 -1.48 -5.06
N TYR A 124 -2.86 -0.72 -5.15
CA TYR A 124 -4.10 -0.94 -4.38
C TYR A 124 -5.33 -1.20 -5.24
N GLY A 125 -5.32 -0.81 -6.50
CA GLY A 125 -6.47 -0.95 -7.40
C GLY A 125 -7.51 0.17 -7.30
N VAL A 126 -7.17 1.29 -6.63
CA VAL A 126 -8.07 2.44 -6.54
C VAL A 126 -8.17 3.14 -7.89
N VAL A 127 -9.37 3.36 -8.37
CA VAL A 127 -9.65 4.04 -9.65
C VAL A 127 -9.73 5.55 -9.43
N PHE A 128 -9.02 6.30 -10.28
CA PHE A 128 -9.06 7.77 -10.26
C PHE A 128 -9.87 8.29 -11.45
N ASP A 129 -11.05 8.83 -11.15
CA ASP A 129 -11.93 9.40 -12.17
C ASP A 129 -11.37 10.73 -12.70
N GLY A 130 -11.29 10.85 -14.03
CA GLY A 130 -10.70 12.02 -14.68
C GLY A 130 -9.19 11.92 -14.94
N ASN A 131 -8.50 10.87 -14.52
CA ASN A 131 -7.13 10.60 -14.94
C ASN A 131 -7.15 10.00 -16.36
N THR A 132 -6.49 10.67 -17.31
CA THR A 132 -6.49 10.27 -18.73
C THR A 132 -5.56 9.11 -19.06
N ASP A 133 -4.62 8.78 -18.17
CA ASP A 133 -3.60 7.74 -18.39
C ASP A 133 -3.44 6.88 -17.14
N LEU A 134 -4.51 6.19 -16.72
CA LEU A 134 -4.50 5.30 -15.57
C LEU A 134 -4.07 3.88 -15.97
N ARG A 135 -2.77 3.68 -16.09
CA ARG A 135 -2.12 2.37 -16.37
C ARG A 135 -1.13 2.02 -15.29
N ARG A 136 -0.81 0.73 -15.18
CA ARG A 136 0.21 0.22 -14.25
C ARG A 136 1.57 0.84 -14.52
N ILE A 137 2.38 1.00 -13.47
CA ILE A 137 3.67 1.68 -13.53
C ILE A 137 4.81 0.90 -12.84
N LEU A 138 4.54 0.23 -11.73
CA LEU A 138 5.56 -0.45 -10.93
C LEU A 138 5.56 -1.95 -11.15
N THR A 139 4.39 -2.55 -11.41
CA THR A 139 4.29 -3.98 -11.64
C THR A 139 4.72 -4.36 -13.06
N ASP A 140 5.18 -5.59 -13.21
CA ASP A 140 5.59 -6.13 -14.50
C ASP A 140 4.42 -6.30 -15.47
N TYR A 141 4.70 -6.41 -16.76
CA TYR A 141 3.68 -6.61 -17.79
C TYR A 141 2.91 -7.91 -17.54
N GLY A 142 1.59 -7.82 -17.55
CA GLY A 142 0.73 -8.97 -17.28
C GLY A 142 0.59 -9.37 -15.82
N PHE A 143 1.14 -8.58 -14.88
CA PHE A 143 0.96 -8.81 -13.46
C PHE A 143 -0.51 -8.78 -13.07
N LYS A 144 -0.94 -9.77 -12.26
CA LYS A 144 -2.32 -9.91 -11.78
C LYS A 144 -2.40 -9.59 -10.29
N GLY A 145 -3.35 -8.74 -9.92
CA GLY A 145 -3.60 -8.33 -8.54
C GLY A 145 -2.93 -6.99 -8.18
N HIS A 146 -2.98 -6.64 -6.91
CA HIS A 146 -2.48 -5.39 -6.34
C HIS A 146 -1.60 -5.72 -5.13
N PRO A 147 -0.26 -5.62 -5.28
CA PRO A 147 0.68 -6.23 -4.34
C PRO A 147 0.76 -5.55 -2.99
N GLN A 148 0.24 -4.34 -2.83
CA GLN A 148 0.25 -3.62 -1.55
C GLN A 148 -1.03 -3.84 -0.72
N ARG A 149 -2.02 -4.52 -1.26
CA ARG A 149 -3.19 -4.94 -0.48
C ARG A 149 -2.76 -5.94 0.60
N LYS A 150 -3.32 -5.84 1.80
CA LYS A 150 -2.97 -6.70 2.94
C LYS A 150 -3.31 -8.18 2.72
N ASP A 151 -4.28 -8.46 1.88
CA ASP A 151 -4.69 -9.80 1.48
C ASP A 151 -3.85 -10.40 0.34
N PHE A 152 -2.96 -9.60 -0.28
CA PHE A 152 -2.04 -10.11 -1.28
C PHE A 152 -0.87 -10.83 -0.59
N PRO A 153 -0.51 -12.07 -1.00
CA PRO A 153 0.57 -12.82 -0.36
C PRO A 153 1.92 -12.14 -0.58
N LEU A 154 2.73 -12.06 0.48
CA LEU A 154 4.04 -11.39 0.47
C LEU A 154 4.98 -11.94 -0.63
N THR A 155 4.91 -13.23 -0.91
CA THR A 155 5.72 -13.87 -1.97
C THR A 155 5.18 -13.67 -3.37
N GLY A 156 3.93 -13.20 -3.51
CA GLY A 156 3.21 -13.31 -4.76
C GLY A 156 2.88 -14.77 -5.13
N TYR A 157 2.54 -15.01 -6.39
CA TYR A 157 2.12 -16.32 -6.90
C TYR A 157 3.13 -16.91 -7.88
N VAL A 158 3.87 -16.06 -8.56
CA VAL A 158 4.83 -16.45 -9.61
C VAL A 158 6.15 -15.71 -9.41
N GLU A 159 7.24 -16.37 -9.79
CA GLU A 159 8.57 -15.77 -9.82
C GLU A 159 9.16 -15.84 -11.23
N LEU A 160 10.13 -14.99 -11.48
CA LEU A 160 10.87 -14.94 -12.73
C LEU A 160 12.17 -15.73 -12.59
N ARG A 161 12.42 -16.64 -13.49
CA ARG A 161 13.67 -17.39 -13.56
C ARG A 161 14.21 -17.42 -14.99
N TYR A 162 15.50 -17.30 -15.14
CA TYR A 162 16.15 -17.53 -16.43
C TYR A 162 16.24 -19.03 -16.72
N SER A 163 15.64 -19.47 -17.85
CA SER A 163 15.73 -20.84 -18.32
C SER A 163 16.95 -20.95 -19.27
N GLU A 164 17.91 -21.80 -18.89
CA GLU A 164 19.06 -22.10 -19.75
C GLU A 164 18.67 -22.88 -20.99
N GLU A 165 17.59 -23.67 -20.91
CA GLU A 165 17.08 -24.47 -22.03
C GLU A 165 16.40 -23.59 -23.07
N ASP A 166 15.49 -22.71 -22.62
CA ASP A 166 14.73 -21.81 -23.50
C ASP A 166 15.51 -20.52 -23.86
N LYS A 167 16.66 -20.27 -23.25
CA LYS A 167 17.47 -19.05 -23.39
C LYS A 167 16.69 -17.76 -23.15
N ARG A 168 15.72 -17.79 -22.23
CA ARG A 168 14.85 -16.67 -21.90
C ARG A 168 14.41 -16.69 -20.45
N VAL A 169 13.85 -15.56 -19.98
CA VAL A 169 13.18 -15.48 -18.70
C VAL A 169 11.80 -16.14 -18.80
N VAL A 170 11.51 -17.03 -17.87
CA VAL A 170 10.24 -17.74 -17.76
C VAL A 170 9.58 -17.44 -16.43
N TYR A 171 8.24 -17.49 -16.41
CA TYR A 171 7.46 -17.42 -15.19
C TYR A 171 7.22 -18.83 -14.66
N GLU A 172 7.47 -19.02 -13.37
CA GLU A 172 7.18 -20.28 -12.69
C GLU A 172 6.49 -20.00 -11.34
N PRO A 173 5.75 -20.97 -10.79
CA PRO A 173 5.18 -20.82 -9.45
C PRO A 173 6.27 -20.59 -8.42
N VAL A 174 6.02 -19.67 -7.47
CA VAL A 174 6.96 -19.36 -6.40
C VAL A 174 7.32 -20.60 -5.60
N LYS A 175 8.62 -20.87 -5.48
CA LYS A 175 9.17 -21.91 -4.64
C LYS A 175 10.31 -21.35 -3.81
N LEU A 176 10.01 -21.01 -2.57
CA LEU A 176 11.01 -20.45 -1.67
C LEU A 176 12.04 -21.50 -1.28
N ALA A 177 13.32 -21.11 -1.24
CA ALA A 177 14.40 -21.96 -0.74
C ALA A 177 14.29 -22.18 0.78
N GLN A 178 13.66 -21.26 1.49
CA GLN A 178 13.42 -21.31 2.93
C GLN A 178 11.99 -20.86 3.20
N ASP A 179 11.25 -21.61 4.02
CA ASP A 179 9.94 -21.23 4.49
C ASP A 179 10.00 -19.98 5.38
N PHE A 180 8.88 -19.24 5.44
CA PHE A 180 8.76 -18.12 6.38
C PHE A 180 8.89 -18.62 7.82
N ARG A 181 9.76 -17.95 8.57
CA ARG A 181 9.89 -18.20 10.00
C ARG A 181 8.85 -17.39 10.75
N SER A 182 8.15 -18.04 11.68
CA SER A 182 7.41 -17.31 12.70
C SER A 182 8.42 -16.64 13.63
N PHE A 183 8.32 -15.33 13.76
CA PHE A 183 9.12 -14.57 14.69
C PHE A 183 8.24 -14.18 15.88
N ASP A 184 8.63 -14.59 17.07
CA ASP A 184 8.04 -14.10 18.29
C ASP A 184 8.72 -12.80 18.68
N PHE A 185 7.96 -11.69 18.67
CA PHE A 185 8.47 -10.37 19.05
C PHE A 185 8.65 -10.23 20.57
N MET A 186 8.13 -11.16 21.34
CA MET A 186 8.35 -11.15 22.79
C MET A 186 9.79 -11.58 23.09
N SER A 187 10.49 -10.74 23.84
CA SER A 187 11.79 -11.09 24.38
C SER A 187 11.68 -12.38 25.21
N PRO A 188 12.61 -13.32 25.12
CA PRO A 188 12.64 -14.47 26.02
C PRO A 188 12.65 -14.08 27.51
N TRP A 189 13.01 -12.83 27.80
CA TRP A 189 13.06 -12.24 29.15
C TRP A 189 11.77 -11.50 29.52
N GLU A 190 10.92 -11.19 28.54
CA GLU A 190 9.65 -10.50 28.71
C GLU A 190 8.52 -11.48 28.43
N GLY A 191 7.84 -11.91 29.50
CA GLY A 191 6.66 -12.77 29.39
C GLY A 191 6.93 -14.27 29.26
N ALA A 192 8.16 -14.70 29.21
CA ALA A 192 8.47 -16.11 29.43
C ALA A 192 8.46 -16.38 30.93
N GLU A 193 7.68 -17.34 31.36
CA GLU A 193 7.83 -17.99 32.67
C GLU A 193 9.13 -18.82 32.62
N TYR A 194 10.26 -18.12 32.58
CA TYR A 194 11.56 -18.77 32.49
C TYR A 194 11.99 -19.15 33.91
N ILE A 195 11.94 -20.42 34.21
CA ILE A 195 12.48 -21.00 35.44
C ILE A 195 13.95 -21.29 35.18
N LEU A 196 14.86 -20.58 35.85
CA LEU A 196 16.28 -20.86 35.74
C LEU A 196 16.58 -22.26 36.27
N PRO A 197 17.53 -22.98 35.65
CA PRO A 197 17.98 -24.26 36.19
C PRO A 197 18.47 -24.08 37.64
N GLY A 198 17.78 -24.70 38.60
CA GLY A 198 18.03 -24.56 40.03
C GLY A 198 16.98 -23.78 40.80
N ASP A 199 16.14 -22.99 40.17
CA ASP A 199 15.01 -22.25 40.77
C ASP A 199 13.75 -23.11 40.91
N GLU A 200 13.73 -24.26 40.28
CA GLU A 200 12.61 -25.20 40.29
C GLU A 200 12.21 -25.68 41.70
N LYS A 201 13.13 -25.48 42.64
CA LYS A 201 12.95 -25.88 44.04
C LYS A 201 13.06 -24.69 45.03
N ALA A 202 13.09 -23.47 44.53
CA ALA A 202 13.17 -22.31 45.42
C ALA A 202 11.90 -22.29 46.30
N PRO A 203 12.06 -22.35 47.62
CA PRO A 203 10.91 -22.27 48.52
C PRO A 203 10.27 -20.89 48.33
N GLN A 204 8.95 -20.89 48.16
CA GLN A 204 8.14 -19.67 48.06
C GLN A 204 8.48 -18.78 49.30
N ALA A 205 8.83 -17.51 49.05
CA ALA A 205 9.15 -16.59 50.11
C ALA A 205 8.00 -16.49 51.10
N PRO A 206 8.25 -16.49 52.40
CA PRO A 206 7.20 -16.40 53.43
C PRO A 206 6.39 -15.11 53.19
N GLY A 207 5.09 -15.25 52.91
CA GLY A 207 4.16 -14.13 52.63
C GLY A 207 3.85 -13.84 51.18
N ALA A 208 4.51 -14.53 50.23
CA ALA A 208 4.11 -14.42 48.85
C ALA A 208 2.70 -15.07 48.59
N PRO A 209 1.78 -14.42 47.87
CA PRO A 209 0.52 -15.04 47.55
C PRO A 209 0.78 -16.29 46.71
N SER A 210 0.07 -17.38 47.01
CA SER A 210 0.12 -18.58 46.17
C SER A 210 -0.23 -18.23 44.75
N PRO A 211 0.58 -18.70 43.75
CA PRO A 211 0.20 -18.53 42.36
C PRO A 211 -1.20 -19.09 42.14
N ALA A 212 -2.07 -18.30 41.55
CA ALA A 212 -3.39 -18.77 41.15
C ALA A 212 -3.19 -20.03 40.29
N PRO A 213 -4.02 -21.09 40.50
CA PRO A 213 -3.91 -22.28 39.64
C PRO A 213 -3.98 -21.83 38.18
N ALA A 214 -2.97 -22.22 37.39
CA ALA A 214 -2.93 -21.91 35.99
C ALA A 214 -4.27 -22.29 35.38
N ALA A 215 -4.95 -21.33 34.79
CA ALA A 215 -6.20 -21.60 34.07
C ALA A 215 -5.84 -22.65 33.01
N SER A 216 -6.52 -23.79 33.10
CA SER A 216 -6.32 -24.86 32.11
C SER A 216 -6.41 -24.27 30.73
N PRO A 217 -5.47 -24.55 29.84
CA PRO A 217 -5.56 -24.04 28.47
C PRO A 217 -6.91 -24.47 27.91
N PRO A 218 -7.62 -23.57 27.20
CA PRO A 218 -8.88 -23.93 26.57
C PRO A 218 -8.66 -25.19 25.74
N PRO A 219 -9.61 -26.16 25.74
CA PRO A 219 -9.45 -27.38 24.97
C PRO A 219 -9.13 -27.01 23.54
N ALA A 220 -8.01 -27.55 23.03
CA ALA A 220 -7.59 -27.35 21.66
C ALA A 220 -8.78 -27.68 20.76
N ALA A 221 -9.25 -26.69 20.00
CA ALA A 221 -10.24 -26.91 18.97
C ALA A 221 -9.77 -28.07 18.09
N PRO A 222 -10.66 -29.02 17.71
CA PRO A 222 -10.28 -30.13 16.88
C PRO A 222 -9.63 -29.55 15.60
N LYS A 223 -8.39 -29.95 15.36
CA LYS A 223 -7.72 -29.68 14.09
C LYS A 223 -8.52 -30.39 13.01
N GLY A 224 -9.51 -29.69 12.47
CA GLY A 224 -10.02 -30.06 11.17
C GLY A 224 -8.87 -29.88 10.20
N GLU A 225 -8.44 -30.98 9.59
CA GLU A 225 -7.62 -30.95 8.41
C GLU A 225 -8.43 -30.34 7.27
N GLU A 226 -8.58 -29.03 7.30
CA GLU A 226 -9.00 -28.29 6.12
C GLU A 226 -7.74 -28.13 5.26
N LYS A 227 -7.54 -29.12 4.38
CA LYS A 227 -6.66 -28.97 3.25
C LYS A 227 -7.05 -27.69 2.56
N ALA A 228 -6.21 -26.67 2.66
CA ALA A 228 -6.31 -25.49 1.83
C ALA A 228 -6.53 -25.95 0.39
N PRO A 229 -7.54 -25.44 -0.32
CA PRO A 229 -7.75 -25.81 -1.70
C PRO A 229 -6.50 -25.38 -2.47
N THR A 230 -5.79 -26.36 -2.99
CA THR A 230 -4.71 -26.13 -3.94
C THR A 230 -5.33 -25.32 -5.07
N PRO A 231 -4.84 -24.11 -5.39
CA PRO A 231 -5.37 -23.36 -6.51
C PRO A 231 -5.21 -24.23 -7.75
N LYS A 232 -6.31 -24.67 -8.33
CA LYS A 232 -6.29 -25.36 -9.60
C LYS A 232 -5.87 -24.33 -10.64
N THR A 233 -4.59 -24.28 -10.93
CA THR A 233 -4.04 -23.56 -12.07
C THR A 233 -4.49 -24.28 -13.33
N THR A 234 -5.66 -23.93 -13.85
CA THR A 234 -6.23 -24.52 -15.07
C THR A 234 -5.97 -23.67 -16.30
N GLU A 235 -5.14 -22.66 -16.21
CA GLU A 235 -4.70 -21.95 -17.40
C GLU A 235 -3.19 -21.72 -17.32
N LYS A 236 -2.46 -22.28 -18.27
CA LYS A 236 -1.10 -21.83 -18.57
C LYS A 236 -1.19 -20.32 -18.79
N PRO A 237 -0.36 -19.51 -18.11
CA PRO A 237 -0.28 -18.10 -18.46
C PRO A 237 0.01 -18.01 -19.95
N GLY A 238 -0.87 -17.37 -20.70
CA GLY A 238 -0.65 -17.13 -22.11
C GLY A 238 0.67 -16.41 -22.26
N VAL A 239 1.54 -16.90 -23.13
CA VAL A 239 2.81 -16.29 -23.47
C VAL A 239 2.50 -14.95 -24.11
N SER A 240 2.42 -13.91 -23.30
CA SER A 240 2.29 -12.54 -23.79
C SER A 240 3.69 -11.91 -23.76
N GLY A 241 4.25 -11.71 -24.95
CA GLY A 241 5.34 -10.78 -25.02
C GLY A 241 6.63 -11.17 -25.70
N ALA A 242 6.64 -12.20 -26.54
CA ALA A 242 7.60 -12.23 -27.63
C ALA A 242 6.82 -11.84 -28.88
N GLY A 243 7.07 -10.66 -29.44
CA GLY A 243 6.55 -10.30 -30.74
C GLY A 243 6.92 -11.39 -31.73
N GLU A 244 5.91 -12.00 -32.32
CA GLU A 244 6.14 -12.84 -33.50
C GLU A 244 6.89 -11.98 -34.52
N PRO A 245 7.95 -12.52 -35.14
CA PRO A 245 8.52 -11.86 -36.29
C PRO A 245 7.44 -11.80 -37.35
N ALA A 246 7.15 -10.60 -37.81
CA ALA A 246 6.23 -10.37 -38.94
C ALA A 246 6.68 -11.29 -40.07
N ASP A 247 5.84 -12.23 -40.40
CA ASP A 247 6.04 -13.11 -41.55
C ASP A 247 6.27 -12.29 -42.82
N SER A 248 7.40 -12.49 -43.43
CA SER A 248 7.82 -11.98 -44.69
C SER A 248 6.97 -12.61 -45.81
N GLU A 249 5.71 -12.25 -45.94
CA GLU A 249 4.85 -12.58 -47.08
C GLU A 249 4.46 -11.38 -47.91
N ALA A 250 5.35 -10.41 -48.06
CA ALA A 250 5.14 -9.28 -48.94
C ALA A 250 6.23 -9.14 -50.03
N THR A 251 6.90 -10.25 -50.40
CA THR A 251 7.91 -10.20 -51.48
C THR A 251 7.74 -11.31 -52.48
N LYS A 252 6.51 -11.64 -52.85
CA LYS A 252 6.22 -12.48 -54.03
C LYS A 252 4.99 -11.97 -54.78
N ARG A 253 5.07 -10.76 -55.24
CA ARG A 253 4.10 -10.26 -56.26
C ARG A 253 4.66 -9.08 -57.06
N SER A 254 5.78 -9.30 -57.73
CA SER A 254 6.24 -8.37 -58.78
C SER A 254 7.19 -8.99 -59.83
N GLU A 255 7.07 -10.30 -60.06
CA GLU A 255 7.77 -10.91 -61.20
C GLU A 255 6.80 -11.80 -61.96
N ASP A 256 5.77 -11.26 -62.56
CA ASP A 256 5.05 -11.88 -63.66
C ASP A 256 4.19 -10.83 -64.33
N LYS A 257 4.85 -9.88 -65.01
CA LYS A 257 4.22 -9.10 -66.11
C LYS A 257 5.34 -8.41 -66.92
N LYS A 258 6.09 -9.21 -67.69
CA LYS A 258 6.66 -8.78 -68.97
C LYS A 258 7.08 -10.02 -69.75
N ALA A 259 6.19 -10.49 -70.59
CA ALA A 259 6.42 -11.06 -71.92
C ALA A 259 5.10 -11.06 -72.66
#